data_8569996e9c66d33d86bf89c7d3334f7d
#
_entry.id   8569996e9c66d33d86bf89c7d3334f7d
#
_cell.length_a   1.000
_cell.length_b   1.000
_cell.length_c   1.000
_cell.angle_alpha   90.00
_cell.angle_beta   90.00
_cell.angle_gamma   90.00
#
_symmetry.space_group_name_H-M   'P 1'
#
loop_
_entity.id
_entity.type
_entity.pdbx_description
1 polymer ?
#
loop_
_entity_poly.entity_id
_entity_poly.type
_entity_poly.pdbx_seq_one_letter_code
_entity_poly.pdbx_strand_id
1 'polypeptide(L)'
;MDNEYYKRYEPFFGSWHIKRFIGAGSYGKVFEIERRDEFDTVFTGALKAITIPSSPDELEEILSDGMDRDGASTYFRDYVKELNREIALMSKLKGHSNIVSYEDHDVIEHTDGIGWDILIRMELLRPINDDLRRQKIFTRAEVLRLGIDLCRALEVCEKYSIIHRDIKPANIFISETEDFKLGDFGVARIASASTGASTRAGTVNYMAPEVFKGKKYTSNVDIYSLGLVMYQLLNANRMPFYPPYPQPITF
;
A
#
# COMPACT_ATOMS: atom_id res chain seq x y z
N MET A 1 -16.37 -6.07 6.81
CA MET A 1 -16.46 -7.28 5.97
C MET A 1 -15.64 -8.38 6.61
N ASP A 2 -16.18 -9.57 6.69
CA ASP A 2 -15.51 -10.73 7.24
C ASP A 2 -14.35 -11.15 6.32
N ASN A 3 -13.31 -11.77 6.87
CA ASN A 3 -12.17 -12.30 6.11
C ASN A 3 -12.61 -13.44 5.16
N GLU A 4 -13.75 -14.09 5.42
CA GLU A 4 -14.36 -15.13 4.58
C GLU A 4 -14.99 -14.57 3.29
N TYR A 5 -15.31 -13.27 3.25
CA TYR A 5 -15.99 -12.64 2.11
C TYR A 5 -15.28 -12.90 0.78
N TYR A 6 -13.95 -12.78 0.73
CA TYR A 6 -13.20 -12.93 -0.51
C TYR A 6 -13.00 -14.39 -0.95
N LYS A 7 -13.21 -15.37 -0.07
CA LYS A 7 -13.12 -16.81 -0.44
C LYS A 7 -14.12 -17.22 -1.51
N ARG A 8 -15.20 -16.47 -1.70
CA ARG A 8 -16.17 -16.70 -2.79
C ARG A 8 -15.57 -16.59 -4.19
N TYR A 9 -14.40 -15.95 -4.30
CA TYR A 9 -13.67 -15.80 -5.56
C TYR A 9 -12.59 -16.86 -5.76
N GLU A 10 -12.44 -17.81 -4.83
CA GLU A 10 -11.50 -18.92 -4.98
C GLU A 10 -11.97 -19.92 -6.06
N PRO A 11 -11.04 -20.47 -6.84
CA PRO A 11 -9.60 -20.21 -6.84
C PRO A 11 -9.24 -18.91 -7.57
N PHE A 12 -8.49 -18.00 -6.92
CA PHE A 12 -7.99 -16.79 -7.56
C PHE A 12 -7.01 -17.14 -8.68
N PHE A 13 -7.03 -16.38 -9.76
CA PHE A 13 -6.08 -16.53 -10.88
C PHE A 13 -5.90 -18.00 -11.30
N GLY A 14 -7.00 -18.77 -11.24
CA GLY A 14 -7.10 -20.15 -11.67
C GLY A 14 -6.63 -21.22 -10.66
N SER A 15 -5.82 -20.89 -9.65
CA SER A 15 -5.25 -21.93 -8.76
C SER A 15 -4.87 -21.48 -7.34
N TRP A 16 -5.08 -20.23 -6.96
CA TRP A 16 -4.65 -19.71 -5.67
C TRP A 16 -5.79 -19.69 -4.65
N HIS A 17 -5.46 -19.99 -3.38
CA HIS A 17 -6.41 -20.01 -2.27
C HIS A 17 -5.88 -19.18 -1.09
N ILE A 18 -6.78 -18.58 -0.32
CA ILE A 18 -6.42 -17.88 0.91
C ILE A 18 -5.92 -18.91 1.94
N LYS A 19 -4.71 -18.69 2.42
CA LYS A 19 -4.13 -19.44 3.53
C LYS A 19 -4.46 -18.78 4.87
N ARG A 20 -4.22 -17.47 4.98
CA ARG A 20 -4.52 -16.70 6.19
C ARG A 20 -4.59 -15.20 5.89
N PHE A 21 -5.26 -14.49 6.78
CA PHE A 21 -5.24 -13.04 6.82
C PHE A 21 -3.90 -12.53 7.37
N ILE A 22 -3.30 -11.53 6.72
CA ILE A 22 -2.05 -10.90 7.13
C ILE A 22 -2.31 -9.57 7.83
N GLY A 23 -3.20 -8.74 7.26
CA GLY A 23 -3.48 -7.42 7.80
C GLY A 23 -4.51 -6.65 7.00
N ALA A 24 -4.98 -5.56 7.59
CA ALA A 24 -5.81 -4.56 6.92
C ALA A 24 -5.09 -3.21 6.98
N GLY A 25 -5.20 -2.45 5.90
CA GLY A 25 -4.75 -1.08 5.81
C GLY A 25 -5.91 -0.17 5.39
N SER A 26 -5.62 1.11 5.22
CA SER A 26 -6.61 2.12 4.80
C SER A 26 -7.25 1.80 3.44
N TYR A 27 -6.68 0.88 2.68
CA TYR A 27 -7.01 0.62 1.27
C TYR A 27 -7.32 -0.84 0.98
N GLY A 28 -7.69 -1.62 1.98
CA GLY A 28 -8.09 -2.99 1.79
C GLY A 28 -7.47 -3.99 2.75
N LYS A 29 -7.69 -5.25 2.47
CA LYS A 29 -7.20 -6.39 3.25
C LYS A 29 -6.09 -7.09 2.50
N VAL A 30 -5.14 -7.65 3.23
CA VAL A 30 -4.03 -8.42 2.68
C VAL A 30 -4.06 -9.83 3.25
N PHE A 31 -3.95 -10.81 2.37
CA PHE A 31 -3.96 -12.22 2.68
C PHE A 31 -2.68 -12.89 2.17
N GLU A 32 -2.17 -13.85 2.92
CA GLU A 32 -1.28 -14.84 2.38
C GLU A 32 -2.11 -15.84 1.56
N ILE A 33 -1.72 -16.05 0.31
CA ILE A 33 -2.33 -17.02 -0.57
C ILE A 33 -1.33 -18.11 -0.95
N GLU A 34 -1.83 -19.31 -1.23
CA GLU A 34 -1.01 -20.43 -1.68
C GLU A 34 -1.65 -21.16 -2.87
N ARG A 35 -0.82 -21.79 -3.66
CA ARG A 35 -1.22 -22.78 -4.65
C ARG A 35 -0.31 -24.01 -4.56
N ARG A 36 -0.84 -25.15 -4.94
CA ARG A 36 -0.06 -26.39 -5.11
C ARG A 36 -0.04 -26.78 -6.59
N ASP A 37 1.11 -27.25 -7.03
CA ASP A 37 1.21 -27.86 -8.37
C ASP A 37 0.90 -29.36 -8.32
N GLU A 38 1.00 -30.04 -9.45
CA GLU A 38 0.78 -31.48 -9.58
C GLU A 38 1.81 -32.35 -8.83
N PHE A 39 2.90 -31.75 -8.37
CA PHE A 39 3.97 -32.40 -7.60
C PHE A 39 3.93 -32.03 -6.12
N ASP A 40 2.82 -31.49 -5.61
CA ASP A 40 2.65 -31.01 -4.22
C ASP A 40 3.62 -29.87 -3.82
N THR A 41 4.26 -29.20 -4.78
CA THR A 41 5.09 -28.04 -4.50
C THR A 41 4.18 -26.86 -4.12
N VAL A 42 4.44 -26.26 -2.95
CA VAL A 42 3.67 -25.12 -2.45
C VAL A 42 4.33 -23.82 -2.90
N PHE A 43 3.56 -22.99 -3.60
CA PHE A 43 3.92 -21.63 -3.92
C PHE A 43 3.13 -20.68 -3.02
N THR A 44 3.75 -19.59 -2.58
CA THR A 44 3.12 -18.60 -1.73
C THR A 44 3.12 -17.23 -2.40
N GLY A 45 2.12 -16.42 -2.06
CA GLY A 45 1.99 -15.04 -2.56
C GLY A 45 1.19 -14.19 -1.59
N ALA A 46 1.11 -12.91 -1.86
CA ALA A 46 0.22 -11.98 -1.19
C ALA A 46 -0.94 -11.59 -2.10
N LEU A 47 -2.14 -11.54 -1.55
CA LEU A 47 -3.34 -11.01 -2.20
C LEU A 47 -3.77 -9.75 -1.46
N LYS A 48 -3.74 -8.61 -2.13
CA LYS A 48 -4.36 -7.37 -1.67
C LYS A 48 -5.75 -7.27 -2.27
N ALA A 49 -6.77 -7.20 -1.42
CA ALA A 49 -8.17 -7.12 -1.81
C ALA A 49 -8.75 -5.77 -1.40
N ILE A 50 -9.29 -5.04 -2.37
CA ILE A 50 -9.86 -3.70 -2.22
C ILE A 50 -11.30 -3.76 -2.66
N THR A 51 -12.23 -3.33 -1.79
CA THR A 51 -13.65 -3.21 -2.12
C THR A 51 -14.02 -1.75 -2.30
N ILE A 52 -14.78 -1.43 -3.34
CA ILE A 52 -15.24 -0.09 -3.69
C ILE A 52 -16.76 -0.15 -3.92
N PRO A 53 -17.56 0.66 -3.20
CA PRO A 53 -17.17 1.50 -2.06
C PRO A 53 -16.62 0.68 -0.89
N SER A 54 -15.81 1.31 -0.04
CA SER A 54 -15.13 0.62 1.08
C SER A 54 -16.09 0.18 2.19
N SER A 55 -17.26 0.79 2.27
CA SER A 55 -18.35 0.44 3.18
C SER A 55 -19.71 0.81 2.57
N PRO A 56 -20.80 0.21 3.05
CA PRO A 56 -22.15 0.64 2.68
C PRO A 56 -22.43 2.11 3.00
N ASP A 57 -21.88 2.61 4.11
CA ASP A 57 -22.08 4.00 4.56
C ASP A 57 -21.52 5.00 3.55
N GLU A 58 -20.40 4.68 2.86
CA GLU A 58 -19.80 5.52 1.82
C GLU A 58 -20.75 5.71 0.63
N LEU A 59 -21.48 4.66 0.25
CA LEU A 59 -22.49 4.76 -0.81
C LEU A 59 -23.71 5.57 -0.33
N GLU A 60 -24.17 5.33 0.91
CA GLU A 60 -25.31 6.06 1.49
C GLU A 60 -25.02 7.55 1.64
N GLU A 61 -23.78 7.94 2.01
CA GLU A 61 -23.36 9.33 2.11
C GLU A 61 -23.48 10.04 0.75
N ILE A 62 -22.94 9.42 -0.33
CA ILE A 62 -23.01 9.98 -1.68
C ILE A 62 -24.47 10.13 -2.17
N LEU A 63 -25.31 9.14 -1.89
CA LEU A 63 -26.73 9.19 -2.26
C LEU A 63 -27.49 10.26 -1.45
N SER A 64 -27.16 10.44 -0.15
CA SER A 64 -27.77 11.45 0.70
C SER A 64 -27.37 12.87 0.33
N ASP A 65 -26.18 13.06 -0.24
CA ASP A 65 -25.70 14.34 -0.79
C ASP A 65 -26.42 14.73 -2.11
N GLY A 66 -27.39 13.90 -2.56
CA GLY A 66 -28.26 14.21 -3.69
C GLY A 66 -27.84 13.59 -5.02
N MET A 67 -26.85 12.73 -5.05
CA MET A 67 -26.47 11.97 -6.24
C MET A 67 -27.46 10.82 -6.45
N ASP A 68 -27.92 10.61 -7.68
CA ASP A 68 -28.74 9.44 -8.00
C ASP A 68 -27.87 8.16 -8.13
N ARG A 69 -28.51 7.00 -8.21
CA ARG A 69 -27.81 5.71 -8.28
C ARG A 69 -26.94 5.57 -9.52
N ASP A 70 -27.34 6.13 -10.66
CA ASP A 70 -26.58 6.06 -11.91
C ASP A 70 -25.35 6.95 -11.82
N GLY A 71 -25.48 8.13 -11.22
CA GLY A 71 -24.37 9.03 -10.89
C GLY A 71 -23.37 8.39 -9.93
N ALA A 72 -23.86 7.78 -8.84
CA ALA A 72 -23.02 7.07 -7.87
C ALA A 72 -22.28 5.88 -8.53
N SER A 73 -22.94 5.11 -9.38
CA SER A 73 -22.32 4.03 -10.15
C SER A 73 -21.20 4.57 -11.04
N THR A 74 -21.46 5.67 -11.75
CA THR A 74 -20.46 6.31 -12.62
C THR A 74 -19.27 6.83 -11.82
N TYR A 75 -19.52 7.48 -10.68
CA TYR A 75 -18.49 7.99 -9.77
C TYR A 75 -17.53 6.88 -9.30
N PHE A 76 -18.08 5.77 -8.76
CA PHE A 76 -17.24 4.66 -8.30
C PHE A 76 -16.55 3.93 -9.46
N ARG A 77 -17.19 3.81 -10.61
CA ARG A 77 -16.57 3.22 -11.81
C ARG A 77 -15.39 4.04 -12.29
N ASP A 78 -15.47 5.34 -12.28
CA ASP A 78 -14.34 6.21 -12.67
C ASP A 78 -13.20 6.10 -11.65
N TYR A 79 -13.53 5.96 -10.37
CA TYR A 79 -12.56 5.66 -9.33
C TYR A 79 -11.83 4.31 -9.58
N VAL A 80 -12.56 3.24 -9.90
CA VAL A 80 -11.98 1.94 -10.28
C VAL A 80 -11.09 2.05 -11.51
N LYS A 81 -11.47 2.84 -12.52
CA LYS A 81 -10.62 3.07 -13.71
C LYS A 81 -9.30 3.73 -13.35
N GLU A 82 -9.31 4.75 -12.47
CA GLU A 82 -8.08 5.40 -12.02
C GLU A 82 -7.18 4.42 -11.27
N LEU A 83 -7.76 3.60 -10.38
CA LEU A 83 -7.03 2.57 -9.66
C LEU A 83 -6.41 1.54 -10.60
N ASN A 84 -7.15 1.12 -11.63
CA ASN A 84 -6.65 0.20 -12.65
C ASN A 84 -5.49 0.80 -13.47
N ARG A 85 -5.49 2.12 -13.72
CA ARG A 85 -4.36 2.82 -14.35
C ARG A 85 -3.11 2.77 -13.46
N GLU A 86 -3.26 2.91 -12.14
CA GLU A 86 -2.13 2.79 -11.20
C GLU A 86 -1.59 1.35 -11.15
N ILE A 87 -2.47 0.36 -11.16
CA ILE A 87 -2.06 -1.05 -11.25
C ILE A 87 -1.28 -1.29 -12.57
N ALA A 88 -1.71 -0.70 -13.67
CA ALA A 88 -0.98 -0.77 -14.95
C ALA A 88 0.40 -0.08 -14.88
N LEU A 89 0.58 0.93 -14.04
CA LEU A 89 1.91 1.51 -13.78
C LEU A 89 2.77 0.56 -12.95
N MET A 90 2.21 -0.09 -11.93
CA MET A 90 2.92 -1.11 -11.14
C MET A 90 3.43 -2.25 -12.02
N SER A 91 2.65 -2.68 -13.03
CA SER A 91 3.07 -3.74 -13.95
C SER A 91 4.34 -3.37 -14.75
N LYS A 92 4.57 -2.08 -15.02
CA LYS A 92 5.79 -1.60 -15.68
C LYS A 92 7.04 -1.67 -14.78
N LEU A 93 6.82 -1.70 -13.46
CA LEU A 93 7.89 -1.79 -12.47
C LEU A 93 8.25 -3.24 -12.14
N LYS A 94 7.57 -4.23 -12.73
CA LYS A 94 7.81 -5.65 -12.51
C LYS A 94 9.26 -6.03 -12.90
N GLY A 95 9.88 -6.86 -12.06
CA GLY A 95 11.24 -7.36 -12.29
C GLY A 95 12.35 -6.49 -11.71
N HIS A 96 12.04 -5.37 -11.08
CA HIS A 96 13.04 -4.55 -10.37
C HIS A 96 13.25 -5.07 -8.94
N SER A 97 14.51 -5.34 -8.58
CA SER A 97 14.87 -6.04 -7.32
C SER A 97 14.42 -5.31 -6.05
N ASN A 98 14.42 -3.97 -6.07
CA ASN A 98 14.07 -3.15 -4.91
C ASN A 98 12.63 -2.62 -4.94
N ILE A 99 11.78 -3.18 -5.79
CA ILE A 99 10.35 -2.88 -5.88
C ILE A 99 9.57 -4.16 -5.63
N VAL A 100 8.46 -4.07 -4.86
CA VAL A 100 7.56 -5.20 -4.65
C VAL A 100 6.99 -5.66 -5.98
N SER A 101 7.17 -6.94 -6.32
CA SER A 101 6.73 -7.48 -7.60
C SER A 101 5.21 -7.61 -7.63
N TYR A 102 4.60 -6.88 -8.54
CA TYR A 102 3.23 -7.12 -8.99
C TYR A 102 3.21 -8.34 -9.91
N GLU A 103 2.22 -9.24 -9.71
CA GLU A 103 2.10 -10.45 -10.51
C GLU A 103 0.89 -10.44 -11.43
N ASP A 104 -0.30 -10.17 -10.87
CA ASP A 104 -1.57 -10.24 -11.57
C ASP A 104 -2.67 -9.46 -10.83
N HIS A 105 -3.81 -9.18 -11.48
CA HIS A 105 -4.98 -8.60 -10.83
C HIS A 105 -6.27 -8.96 -11.54
N ASP A 106 -7.37 -8.95 -10.78
CA ASP A 106 -8.74 -9.03 -11.27
C ASP A 106 -9.56 -7.85 -10.77
N VAL A 107 -10.48 -7.38 -11.60
CA VAL A 107 -11.49 -6.36 -11.25
C VAL A 107 -12.86 -6.98 -11.44
N ILE A 108 -13.59 -7.17 -10.36
CA ILE A 108 -14.86 -7.88 -10.31
C ILE A 108 -15.98 -6.90 -9.98
N GLU A 109 -16.90 -6.66 -10.91
CA GLU A 109 -18.09 -5.84 -10.66
C GLU A 109 -19.12 -6.66 -9.89
N HIS A 110 -19.76 -6.06 -8.87
CA HIS A 110 -20.81 -6.71 -8.09
C HIS A 110 -22.08 -6.86 -8.93
N THR A 111 -22.73 -8.02 -8.82
CA THR A 111 -23.99 -8.32 -9.52
C THR A 111 -25.23 -7.84 -8.80
N ASP A 112 -25.14 -7.61 -7.50
CA ASP A 112 -26.25 -7.33 -6.57
C ASP A 112 -26.27 -5.89 -6.02
N GLY A 113 -25.52 -4.98 -6.67
CA GLY A 113 -25.47 -3.59 -6.25
C GLY A 113 -24.37 -2.79 -6.95
N ILE A 114 -24.19 -1.55 -6.50
CA ILE A 114 -23.09 -0.72 -6.97
C ILE A 114 -21.82 -1.12 -6.20
N GLY A 115 -20.81 -1.63 -6.90
CA GLY A 115 -19.55 -1.95 -6.25
C GLY A 115 -18.61 -2.79 -7.10
N TRP A 116 -17.35 -2.82 -6.68
CA TRP A 116 -16.27 -3.59 -7.30
C TRP A 116 -15.34 -4.15 -6.24
N ASP A 117 -14.85 -5.36 -6.47
CA ASP A 117 -13.72 -5.91 -5.75
C ASP A 117 -12.49 -5.96 -6.68
N ILE A 118 -11.37 -5.43 -6.21
CA ILE A 118 -10.10 -5.44 -6.93
C ILE A 118 -9.15 -6.33 -6.16
N LEU A 119 -8.68 -7.37 -6.82
CA LEU A 119 -7.82 -8.41 -6.27
C LEU A 119 -6.45 -8.30 -6.92
N ILE A 120 -5.41 -7.99 -6.15
CA ILE A 120 -4.05 -7.79 -6.67
C ILE A 120 -3.14 -8.85 -6.06
N ARG A 121 -2.56 -9.70 -6.92
CA ARG A 121 -1.55 -10.68 -6.50
C ARG A 121 -0.15 -10.10 -6.65
N MET A 122 0.65 -10.28 -5.61
CA MET A 122 2.03 -9.81 -5.54
C MET A 122 2.90 -10.79 -4.76
N GLU A 123 4.20 -10.60 -4.78
CA GLU A 123 5.13 -11.38 -3.97
C GLU A 123 4.82 -11.23 -2.47
N LEU A 124 4.99 -12.33 -1.72
CA LEU A 124 4.82 -12.31 -0.27
C LEU A 124 6.14 -11.89 0.38
N LEU A 125 6.10 -10.79 1.12
CA LEU A 125 7.27 -10.20 1.76
C LEU A 125 6.98 -9.89 3.23
N ARG A 126 8.04 -9.77 4.02
CA ARG A 126 7.96 -9.36 5.42
C ARG A 126 8.01 -7.83 5.52
N PRO A 127 7.01 -7.16 6.11
CA PRO A 127 7.06 -5.71 6.30
C PRO A 127 8.09 -5.32 7.38
N ILE A 128 8.82 -4.23 7.18
CA ILE A 128 9.78 -3.70 8.16
C ILE A 128 9.08 -3.31 9.48
N ASN A 129 7.78 -3.02 9.43
CA ASN A 129 6.97 -2.73 10.60
C ASN A 129 6.93 -3.88 11.61
N ASP A 130 7.10 -5.13 11.18
CA ASP A 130 7.16 -6.26 12.11
C ASP A 130 8.43 -6.22 12.94
N ASP A 131 9.54 -5.81 12.36
CA ASP A 131 10.79 -5.59 13.08
C ASP A 131 10.66 -4.42 14.06
N LEU A 132 10.00 -3.32 13.65
CA LEU A 132 9.74 -2.17 14.53
C LEU A 132 8.82 -2.53 15.71
N ARG A 133 7.77 -3.32 15.49
CA ARG A 133 6.89 -3.81 16.56
C ARG A 133 7.62 -4.70 17.56
N ARG A 134 8.61 -5.47 17.11
CA ARG A 134 9.49 -6.29 17.95
C ARG A 134 10.61 -5.48 18.60
N GLN A 135 10.60 -4.17 18.44
CA GLN A 135 11.61 -3.25 18.96
C GLN A 135 13.04 -3.55 18.46
N LYS A 136 13.16 -4.08 17.24
CA LYS A 136 14.47 -4.28 16.62
C LYS A 136 15.18 -2.93 16.49
N ILE A 137 16.43 -2.90 16.94
CA ILE A 137 17.33 -1.78 16.71
C ILE A 137 18.10 -2.05 15.42
N PHE A 138 17.93 -1.16 14.44
CA PHE A 138 18.65 -1.24 13.18
C PHE A 138 20.07 -0.74 13.34
N THR A 139 21.02 -1.48 12.84
CA THR A 139 22.42 -1.03 12.74
C THR A 139 22.57 0.04 11.68
N ARG A 140 23.61 0.86 11.81
CA ARG A 140 23.96 1.85 10.78
C ARG A 140 24.12 1.22 9.39
N ALA A 141 24.71 0.02 9.31
CA ALA A 141 24.91 -0.69 8.05
C ALA A 141 23.58 -1.10 7.40
N GLU A 142 22.60 -1.61 8.19
CA GLU A 142 21.27 -1.96 7.70
C GLU A 142 20.53 -0.72 7.19
N VAL A 143 20.60 0.41 7.91
CA VAL A 143 19.93 1.65 7.47
C VAL A 143 20.57 2.23 6.20
N LEU A 144 21.88 2.16 6.07
CA LEU A 144 22.56 2.57 4.83
C LEU A 144 22.17 1.68 3.65
N ARG A 145 22.09 0.35 3.86
CA ARG A 145 21.63 -0.58 2.84
C ARG A 145 20.18 -0.29 2.43
N LEU A 146 19.28 -0.07 3.40
CA LEU A 146 17.90 0.38 3.15
C LEU A 146 17.89 1.65 2.28
N GLY A 147 18.68 2.65 2.63
CA GLY A 147 18.77 3.89 1.86
C GLY A 147 19.21 3.65 0.41
N ILE A 148 20.24 2.81 0.20
CA ILE A 148 20.73 2.47 -1.15
C ILE A 148 19.65 1.74 -1.96
N ASP A 149 19.02 0.73 -1.37
CA ASP A 149 18.00 -0.09 -2.03
C ASP A 149 16.79 0.74 -2.42
N LEU A 150 16.30 1.60 -1.51
CA LEU A 150 15.17 2.47 -1.83
C LEU A 150 15.53 3.58 -2.82
N CYS A 151 16.76 4.11 -2.80
CA CYS A 151 17.20 5.04 -3.85
C CYS A 151 17.21 4.38 -5.23
N ARG A 152 17.60 3.11 -5.34
CA ARG A 152 17.50 2.33 -6.59
C ARG A 152 16.04 2.17 -7.04
N ALA A 153 15.12 1.90 -6.12
CA ALA A 153 13.69 1.86 -6.42
C ALA A 153 13.18 3.22 -6.93
N LEU A 154 13.57 4.31 -6.28
CA LEU A 154 13.17 5.67 -6.67
C LEU A 154 13.78 6.12 -8.02
N GLU A 155 15.02 5.70 -8.33
CA GLU A 155 15.61 5.92 -9.65
C GLU A 155 14.78 5.27 -10.77
N VAL A 156 14.27 4.06 -10.52
CA VAL A 156 13.35 3.40 -11.45
C VAL A 156 12.04 4.16 -11.57
N CYS A 157 11.45 4.60 -10.45
CA CYS A 157 10.23 5.41 -10.45
C CYS A 157 10.39 6.68 -11.29
N GLU A 158 11.52 7.37 -11.14
CA GLU A 158 11.81 8.60 -11.89
C GLU A 158 11.88 8.35 -13.40
N LYS A 159 12.48 7.25 -13.86
CA LYS A 159 12.51 6.84 -15.29
C LYS A 159 11.11 6.69 -15.89
N TYR A 160 10.12 6.30 -15.08
CA TYR A 160 8.72 6.17 -15.49
C TYR A 160 7.85 7.37 -15.11
N SER A 161 8.46 8.47 -14.61
CA SER A 161 7.77 9.68 -14.13
C SER A 161 6.76 9.39 -13.01
N ILE A 162 7.06 8.41 -12.17
CA ILE A 162 6.26 8.02 -11.01
C ILE A 162 6.83 8.71 -9.76
N ILE A 163 5.96 9.36 -8.99
CA ILE A 163 6.27 9.85 -7.64
C ILE A 163 5.48 8.99 -6.66
N HIS A 164 6.16 8.35 -5.71
CA HIS A 164 5.54 7.39 -4.78
C HIS A 164 4.62 8.08 -3.76
N ARG A 165 5.07 9.18 -3.15
CA ARG A 165 4.32 10.09 -2.25
C ARG A 165 3.87 9.51 -0.91
N ASP A 166 4.15 8.24 -0.62
CA ASP A 166 3.77 7.57 0.63
C ASP A 166 4.89 6.66 1.16
N ILE A 167 6.14 7.16 1.13
CA ILE A 167 7.28 6.42 1.70
C ILE A 167 7.21 6.51 3.22
N LYS A 168 7.04 5.34 3.84
CA LYS A 168 6.94 5.13 5.29
C LYS A 168 7.29 3.68 5.62
N PRO A 169 7.60 3.34 6.88
CA PRO A 169 7.95 1.95 7.24
C PRO A 169 6.90 0.91 6.87
N ALA A 170 5.61 1.29 6.83
CA ALA A 170 4.54 0.38 6.45
C ALA A 170 4.62 -0.09 4.99
N ASN A 171 5.24 0.70 4.12
CA ASN A 171 5.36 0.46 2.67
C ASN A 171 6.77 -0.03 2.28
N ILE A 172 7.59 -0.40 3.28
CA ILE A 172 8.93 -0.96 3.08
C ILE A 172 8.91 -2.41 3.54
N PHE A 173 9.38 -3.28 2.67
CA PHE A 173 9.39 -4.72 2.86
C PHE A 173 10.80 -5.28 2.78
N ILE A 174 10.99 -6.49 3.30
CA ILE A 174 12.25 -7.21 3.30
C ILE A 174 12.03 -8.55 2.60
N SER A 175 12.88 -8.83 1.60
CA SER A 175 12.89 -10.11 0.88
C SER A 175 13.56 -11.22 1.70
N GLU A 176 13.48 -12.46 1.22
CA GLU A 176 14.21 -13.59 1.80
C GLU A 176 15.73 -13.43 1.72
N THR A 177 16.22 -12.66 0.74
CA THR A 177 17.64 -12.29 0.59
C THR A 177 18.03 -11.08 1.42
N GLU A 178 17.16 -10.60 2.30
CA GLU A 178 17.36 -9.44 3.17
C GLU A 178 17.50 -8.11 2.40
N ASP A 179 17.06 -8.03 1.13
CA ASP A 179 17.02 -6.78 0.36
C ASP A 179 15.77 -5.98 0.73
N PHE A 180 15.92 -4.66 0.77
CA PHE A 180 14.77 -3.79 1.02
C PHE A 180 14.04 -3.47 -0.28
N LYS A 181 12.70 -3.54 -0.22
CA LYS A 181 11.81 -3.30 -1.36
C LYS A 181 10.76 -2.27 -1.01
N LEU A 182 10.49 -1.37 -1.95
CA LEU A 182 9.43 -0.39 -1.88
C LEU A 182 8.14 -0.96 -2.46
N GLY A 183 7.04 -0.86 -1.72
CA GLY A 183 5.72 -1.32 -2.15
C GLY A 183 4.62 -0.30 -1.91
N ASP A 184 3.40 -0.66 -2.22
CA ASP A 184 2.21 0.19 -2.10
C ASP A 184 2.30 1.50 -2.93
N PHE A 185 2.63 1.35 -4.20
CA PHE A 185 2.62 2.44 -5.18
C PHE A 185 1.19 2.95 -5.38
N GLY A 186 0.90 4.12 -4.86
CA GLY A 186 -0.20 5.01 -5.28
C GLY A 186 -1.65 4.54 -5.21
N VAL A 187 -1.93 3.22 -5.18
CA VAL A 187 -3.27 2.62 -5.06
C VAL A 187 -4.07 3.24 -3.90
N ALA A 188 -3.34 3.73 -2.94
CA ALA A 188 -3.81 4.35 -1.72
C ALA A 188 -4.30 5.78 -1.88
N ARG A 189 -3.86 6.50 -2.88
CA ARG A 189 -4.02 7.95 -2.96
C ARG A 189 -5.30 8.39 -3.65
N ILE A 190 -5.79 7.62 -4.59
CA ILE A 190 -7.09 7.87 -5.24
C ILE A 190 -8.21 7.63 -4.23
N ALA A 191 -8.11 6.56 -3.41
CA ALA A 191 -9.06 6.25 -2.36
C ALA A 191 -9.27 7.40 -1.36
N SER A 192 -8.22 8.09 -0.95
CA SER A 192 -8.31 9.19 0.00
C SER A 192 -8.79 10.50 -0.61
N ALA A 193 -8.67 10.67 -1.92
CA ALA A 193 -9.14 11.89 -2.60
C ALA A 193 -10.65 11.91 -2.80
N SER A 194 -11.28 10.72 -2.94
CA SER A 194 -12.72 10.59 -3.15
C SER A 194 -13.55 10.68 -1.87
N THR A 195 -13.04 10.18 -0.75
CA THR A 195 -13.82 10.08 0.50
C THR A 195 -13.73 11.31 1.40
N GLY A 196 -12.91 12.32 1.07
CA GLY A 196 -12.70 13.47 1.97
C GLY A 196 -12.19 13.09 3.36
N ALA A 197 -12.23 11.82 3.70
CA ALA A 197 -11.78 11.25 4.96
C ALA A 197 -10.26 11.18 4.95
N SER A 198 -9.64 12.20 5.48
CA SER A 198 -8.20 12.24 5.62
C SER A 198 -7.76 11.17 6.62
N THR A 199 -7.26 10.06 6.11
CA THR A 199 -6.35 9.16 6.85
C THR A 199 -5.00 9.88 7.11
N ARG A 200 -5.09 11.18 7.44
CA ARG A 200 -3.95 12.10 7.56
C ARG A 200 -3.06 11.79 8.74
N ALA A 201 -3.55 11.15 9.80
CA ALA A 201 -2.83 11.10 11.07
C ALA A 201 -1.52 10.31 11.04
N GLY A 202 -1.41 9.22 10.26
CA GLY A 202 -0.18 8.41 10.22
C GLY A 202 0.80 8.78 9.10
N THR A 203 0.30 9.23 7.96
CA THR A 203 1.12 9.53 6.76
C THR A 203 1.76 10.92 6.82
N VAL A 204 1.12 11.88 7.51
CA VAL A 204 1.60 13.26 7.64
C VAL A 204 3.02 13.34 8.22
N ASN A 205 3.39 12.43 9.12
CA ASN A 205 4.70 12.44 9.77
C ASN A 205 5.89 12.25 8.80
N TYR A 206 5.68 11.64 7.64
CA TYR A 206 6.70 11.42 6.61
C TYR A 206 6.55 12.35 5.41
N MET A 207 5.49 13.15 5.38
CA MET A 207 5.15 14.00 4.24
C MET A 207 6.08 15.19 4.14
N ALA A 208 6.57 15.47 2.94
CA ALA A 208 7.38 16.65 2.67
C ALA A 208 6.56 17.95 2.91
N PRO A 209 7.18 19.01 3.44
CA PRO A 209 6.47 20.24 3.79
C PRO A 209 5.75 20.92 2.63
N GLU A 210 6.29 20.81 1.41
CA GLU A 210 5.67 21.35 0.20
C GLU A 210 4.42 20.57 -0.19
N VAL A 211 4.39 19.25 0.02
CA VAL A 211 3.19 18.40 -0.20
C VAL A 211 2.11 18.77 0.81
N PHE A 212 2.49 18.89 2.09
CA PHE A 212 1.57 19.29 3.15
C PHE A 212 0.93 20.66 2.89
N LYS A 213 1.71 21.60 2.36
CA LYS A 213 1.26 22.96 2.02
C LYS A 213 0.55 23.06 0.66
N GLY A 214 0.35 21.97 -0.06
CA GLY A 214 -0.30 21.98 -1.38
C GLY A 214 0.50 22.71 -2.46
N LYS A 215 1.81 22.86 -2.30
CA LYS A 215 2.67 23.51 -3.30
C LYS A 215 3.02 22.55 -4.44
N LYS A 216 3.53 23.09 -5.54
CA LYS A 216 4.11 22.27 -6.62
C LYS A 216 5.35 21.53 -6.08
N TYR A 217 5.49 20.27 -6.44
CA TYR A 217 6.59 19.40 -6.00
C TYR A 217 7.07 18.47 -7.12
N THR A 218 8.23 17.89 -6.92
CA THR A 218 8.87 16.91 -7.81
C THR A 218 9.13 15.61 -7.06
N SER A 219 9.87 14.66 -7.66
CA SER A 219 10.30 13.40 -7.02
C SER A 219 11.10 13.59 -5.73
N ASN A 220 11.63 14.79 -5.46
CA ASN A 220 12.37 15.08 -4.22
C ASN A 220 11.56 14.85 -2.94
N VAL A 221 10.22 14.88 -3.01
CA VAL A 221 9.35 14.59 -1.86
C VAL A 221 9.53 13.16 -1.33
N ASP A 222 9.84 12.22 -2.21
CA ASP A 222 10.12 10.84 -1.84
C ASP A 222 11.48 10.70 -1.13
N ILE A 223 12.48 11.46 -1.56
CA ILE A 223 13.79 11.53 -0.89
C ILE A 223 13.65 12.13 0.51
N TYR A 224 12.82 13.16 0.68
CA TYR A 224 12.53 13.71 2.00
C TYR A 224 11.92 12.65 2.93
N SER A 225 10.90 11.94 2.45
CA SER A 225 10.24 10.89 3.23
C SER A 225 11.18 9.73 3.58
N LEU A 226 12.04 9.31 2.63
CA LEU A 226 13.10 8.33 2.88
C LEU A 226 14.08 8.80 3.95
N GLY A 227 14.50 10.07 3.91
CA GLY A 227 15.37 10.66 4.91
C GLY A 227 14.77 10.60 6.33
N LEU A 228 13.46 10.84 6.45
CA LEU A 228 12.75 10.72 7.73
C LEU A 228 12.68 9.27 8.23
N VAL A 229 12.44 8.30 7.35
CA VAL A 229 12.48 6.87 7.71
C VAL A 229 13.88 6.49 8.22
N MET A 230 14.92 6.84 7.49
CA MET A 230 16.31 6.56 7.90
C MET A 230 16.66 7.22 9.24
N TYR A 231 16.25 8.48 9.44
CA TYR A 231 16.43 9.17 10.72
C TYR A 231 15.75 8.41 11.86
N GLN A 232 14.48 8.03 11.68
CA GLN A 232 13.71 7.29 12.67
C GLN A 232 14.41 5.98 13.07
N LEU A 233 14.87 5.20 12.10
CA LEU A 233 15.54 3.92 12.35
C LEU A 233 16.87 4.09 13.09
N LEU A 234 17.62 5.15 12.79
CA LEU A 234 18.89 5.49 13.47
C LEU A 234 18.68 6.12 14.85
N ASN A 235 17.49 6.65 15.14
CA ASN A 235 17.16 7.35 16.37
C ASN A 235 16.21 6.54 17.27
N ALA A 236 16.46 5.25 17.43
CA ALA A 236 15.66 4.34 18.25
C ALA A 236 14.14 4.43 17.97
N ASN A 237 13.77 4.43 16.69
CA ASN A 237 12.40 4.51 16.17
C ASN A 237 11.66 5.83 16.52
N ARG A 238 12.39 6.91 16.77
CA ARG A 238 11.81 8.21 17.14
C ARG A 238 11.90 9.19 15.99
N MET A 239 10.80 9.88 15.74
CA MET A 239 10.74 10.97 14.77
C MET A 239 11.53 12.21 15.23
N PRO A 240 11.98 13.08 14.30
CA PRO A 240 12.61 14.34 14.64
C PRO A 240 11.68 15.21 15.52
N PHE A 241 12.29 15.98 16.43
CA PHE A 241 11.59 16.95 17.31
C PHE A 241 10.64 16.36 18.36
N TYR A 242 10.48 15.03 18.44
CA TYR A 242 9.73 14.40 19.52
C TYR A 242 10.58 14.35 20.80
N PRO A 243 10.00 14.66 21.98
CA PRO A 243 10.74 14.63 23.22
C PRO A 243 11.24 13.22 23.56
N PRO A 244 12.31 13.08 24.37
CA PRO A 244 12.74 11.76 24.85
C PRO A 244 11.63 11.10 25.66
N TYR A 245 11.44 9.78 25.44
CA TYR A 245 10.56 8.98 26.28
C TYR A 245 11.09 8.99 27.74
N PRO A 246 10.23 9.10 28.79
CA PRO A 246 8.78 8.98 28.82
C PRO A 246 8.00 10.30 28.90
N GLN A 247 8.55 11.41 28.42
CA GLN A 247 7.84 12.70 28.53
C GLN A 247 6.59 12.70 27.64
N PRO A 248 5.43 13.15 28.14
CA PRO A 248 4.23 13.29 27.35
C PRO A 248 4.44 14.32 26.23
N ILE A 249 3.92 14.02 25.04
CA ILE A 249 3.87 14.97 23.93
C ILE A 249 2.81 16.00 24.31
N THR A 250 3.23 17.22 24.55
CA THR A 250 2.32 18.38 24.68
C THR A 250 2.23 19.03 23.30
N PHE A 251 1.01 19.06 22.75
CA PHE A 251 0.70 19.78 21.52
C PHE A 251 0.37 21.23 21.83
#